data_e74632dc545542da51709ade18c2b499
#
_entry.id   e74632dc545542da51709ade18c2b499
#
_cell.length_a   1.000
_cell.length_b   1.000
_cell.length_c   1.000
_cell.angle_alpha   90.00
_cell.angle_beta   90.00
_cell.angle_gamma   90.00
#
_symmetry.space_group_name_H-M   'P 1'
#
loop_
_entity.id
_entity.type
_entity.pdbx_description
1 polymer ?
#
loop_
_entity_poly.entity_id
_entity_poly.type
_entity_poly.pdbx_seq_one_letter_code
_entity_poly.pdbx_strand_id
1 'polypeptide(L)'
;PKYRGLMPSFWVLKNQESTTAVSVFYVDDGIDSGPILVQETVEINGQSQEELINQTKKLGMDCILKAISKIQANDIATMLNDDDQMTYYSFPTKDDVREFRRVGGKFF
;
A
#
# COMPACT_ATOMS: atom_id res chain seq x y z
N PRO A 1 5.34 -4.23 -3.57
CA PRO A 1 4.65 -2.92 -3.49
C PRO A 1 5.56 -1.76 -3.81
N LYS A 2 5.01 -0.72 -4.43
CA LYS A 2 5.78 0.47 -4.81
C LYS A 2 6.23 1.27 -3.58
N TYR A 3 5.32 1.50 -2.63
CA TYR A 3 5.60 2.25 -1.41
C TYR A 3 5.85 1.29 -0.25
N ARG A 4 7.12 1.08 0.06
CA ARG A 4 7.56 0.24 1.18
C ARG A 4 8.00 1.12 2.34
N GLY A 5 7.98 0.59 3.56
CA GLY A 5 8.43 1.27 4.77
C GLY A 5 7.28 1.84 5.58
N LEU A 6 7.43 3.06 6.09
CA LEU A 6 6.53 3.66 7.07
C LEU A 6 5.55 4.65 6.44
N MET A 7 4.31 4.63 6.91
CA MET A 7 3.26 5.58 6.53
C MET A 7 2.98 5.66 5.03
N PRO A 8 2.72 4.52 4.34
CA PRO A 8 2.55 4.53 2.88
C PRO A 8 1.41 5.43 2.40
N SER A 9 0.30 5.53 3.15
CA SER A 9 -0.83 6.40 2.78
C SER A 9 -0.43 7.88 2.74
N PHE A 10 0.44 8.32 3.66
CA PHE A 10 0.97 9.68 3.65
C PHE A 10 1.74 9.96 2.35
N TRP A 11 2.66 9.06 1.98
CA TRP A 11 3.52 9.23 0.82
C TRP A 11 2.76 9.16 -0.50
N VAL A 12 1.76 8.28 -0.58
CA VAL A 12 0.86 8.19 -1.74
C VAL A 12 0.15 9.53 -1.98
N LEU A 13 -0.41 10.12 -0.93
CA LEU A 13 -1.11 11.40 -1.02
C LEU A 13 -0.16 12.56 -1.30
N LYS A 14 1.00 12.59 -0.63
CA LYS A 14 2.01 13.62 -0.84
C LYS A 14 2.51 13.65 -2.28
N ASN A 15 2.72 12.48 -2.88
CA ASN A 15 3.22 12.36 -4.25
C ASN A 15 2.11 12.41 -5.30
N GLN A 16 0.87 12.73 -4.90
CA GLN A 16 -0.26 12.90 -5.80
C GLN A 16 -0.50 11.72 -6.74
N GLU A 17 -0.32 10.50 -6.23
CA GLU A 17 -0.63 9.28 -6.98
C GLU A 17 -2.13 9.23 -7.31
N SER A 18 -2.48 8.71 -8.48
CA SER A 18 -3.87 8.55 -8.89
C SER A 18 -4.50 7.28 -8.33
N THR A 19 -3.68 6.27 -8.06
CA THR A 19 -4.09 4.98 -7.48
C THR A 19 -3.06 4.48 -6.50
N THR A 20 -3.49 3.61 -5.59
CA THR A 20 -2.61 2.78 -4.78
C THR A 20 -3.15 1.35 -4.77
N ALA A 21 -2.45 0.44 -4.14
CA ALA A 21 -2.86 -0.96 -4.09
C ALA A 21 -2.68 -1.53 -2.70
N VAL A 22 -3.52 -2.51 -2.38
CA VAL A 22 -3.38 -3.36 -1.20
C VAL A 22 -2.91 -4.73 -1.68
N SER A 23 -1.85 -5.24 -1.07
CA SER A 23 -1.23 -6.51 -1.46
C SER A 23 -1.13 -7.45 -0.27
N VAL A 24 -1.40 -8.74 -0.52
CA VAL A 24 -1.08 -9.82 0.41
C VAL A 24 0.02 -10.66 -0.23
N PHE A 25 1.13 -10.85 0.47
CA PHE A 25 2.32 -11.50 -0.07
C PHE A 25 2.97 -12.41 0.96
N TYR A 26 3.80 -13.34 0.47
CA TYR A 26 4.65 -14.15 1.33
C TYR A 26 5.77 -13.30 1.91
N VAL A 27 6.08 -13.53 3.19
CA VAL A 27 7.22 -12.86 3.85
C VAL A 27 8.52 -13.51 3.39
N ASP A 28 9.49 -12.68 3.00
CA ASP A 28 10.86 -13.12 2.70
C ASP A 28 11.87 -12.24 3.49
N ASP A 29 13.16 -12.29 3.12
CA ASP A 29 14.21 -11.54 3.82
C ASP A 29 14.21 -10.04 3.50
N GLY A 30 13.51 -9.62 2.44
CA GLY A 30 13.39 -8.21 2.07
C GLY A 30 12.24 -7.51 2.79
N ILE A 31 12.18 -6.18 2.64
CA ILE A 31 11.09 -5.38 3.18
C ILE A 31 9.95 -5.39 2.15
N ASP A 32 8.82 -6.02 2.52
CA ASP A 32 7.62 -6.10 1.68
C ASP A 32 7.91 -6.64 0.26
N SER A 33 8.89 -7.54 0.12
CA SER A 33 9.42 -7.99 -1.17
C SER A 33 9.02 -9.40 -1.57
N GLY A 34 8.29 -10.14 -0.73
CA GLY A 34 7.85 -11.50 -1.02
C GLY A 34 6.86 -11.59 -2.18
N PRO A 35 6.68 -12.78 -2.77
CA PRO A 35 5.73 -12.98 -3.87
C PRO A 35 4.30 -12.58 -3.48
N ILE A 36 3.59 -11.92 -4.39
CA ILE A 36 2.25 -11.39 -4.14
C ILE A 36 1.20 -12.46 -4.45
N LEU A 37 0.34 -12.75 -3.47
CA LEU A 37 -0.80 -13.66 -3.59
C LEU A 37 -2.06 -12.96 -4.09
N VAL A 38 -2.36 -11.79 -3.53
CA VAL A 38 -3.56 -11.00 -3.86
C VAL A 38 -3.16 -9.53 -3.91
N GLN A 39 -3.65 -8.81 -4.91
CA GLN A 39 -3.47 -7.37 -5.03
C GLN A 39 -4.76 -6.74 -5.53
N GLU A 40 -5.21 -5.69 -4.84
CA GLU A 40 -6.40 -4.92 -5.20
C GLU A 40 -6.05 -3.44 -5.28
N THR A 41 -6.58 -2.74 -6.25
CA THR A 41 -6.31 -1.32 -6.49
C THR A 41 -7.34 -0.44 -5.80
N VAL A 42 -6.88 0.69 -5.27
CA VAL A 42 -7.72 1.74 -4.68
C VAL A 42 -7.48 3.04 -5.46
N GLU A 43 -8.54 3.68 -5.91
CA GLU A 43 -8.46 4.99 -6.56
C GLU A 43 -8.34 6.11 -5.53
N ILE A 44 -7.51 7.09 -5.82
CA ILE A 44 -7.33 8.27 -4.98
C ILE A 44 -8.26 9.37 -5.47
N ASN A 45 -9.25 9.72 -4.63
CA ASN A 45 -10.33 10.65 -4.96
C ASN A 45 -10.47 11.76 -3.89
N GLY A 46 -9.37 12.33 -3.45
CA GLY A 46 -9.39 13.39 -2.45
C GLY A 46 -9.58 12.91 -1.00
N GLN A 47 -9.38 11.62 -0.73
CA GLN A 47 -9.44 11.09 0.64
C GLN A 47 -8.39 11.76 1.53
N SER A 48 -8.72 11.97 2.81
CA SER A 48 -7.72 12.26 3.83
C SER A 48 -6.85 11.03 4.11
N GLN A 49 -5.75 11.21 4.84
CA GLN A 49 -4.92 10.07 5.25
C GLN A 49 -5.73 9.07 6.08
N GLU A 50 -6.54 9.55 7.03
CA GLU A 50 -7.38 8.68 7.86
C GLU A 50 -8.38 7.89 7.02
N GLU A 51 -9.07 8.54 6.10
CA GLU A 51 -10.01 7.87 5.20
C GLU A 51 -9.32 6.81 4.34
N LEU A 52 -8.16 7.12 3.80
CA LEU A 52 -7.39 6.18 2.97
C LEU A 52 -6.91 5.00 3.80
N ILE A 53 -6.42 5.22 5.03
CA ILE A 53 -6.00 4.15 5.93
C ILE A 53 -7.18 3.21 6.25
N ASN A 54 -8.33 3.77 6.58
CA ASN A 54 -9.52 2.96 6.90
C ASN A 54 -9.99 2.16 5.68
N GLN A 55 -9.97 2.76 4.50
CA GLN A 55 -10.32 2.13 3.24
C GLN A 55 -9.38 0.97 2.90
N THR A 56 -8.07 1.18 3.04
CA THR A 56 -7.06 0.14 2.75
C THR A 56 -7.06 -0.97 3.80
N LYS A 57 -7.32 -0.67 5.07
CA LYS A 57 -7.46 -1.71 6.11
C LYS A 57 -8.64 -2.64 5.82
N LYS A 58 -9.79 -2.08 5.47
CA LYS A 58 -10.99 -2.86 5.15
C LYS A 58 -10.75 -3.75 3.94
N LEU A 59 -10.18 -3.19 2.89
CA LEU A 59 -9.82 -3.94 1.68
C LEU A 59 -8.76 -5.00 1.98
N GLY A 60 -7.80 -4.69 2.85
CA GLY A 60 -6.76 -5.62 3.30
C GLY A 60 -7.32 -6.85 3.98
N MET A 61 -8.35 -6.70 4.81
CA MET A 61 -9.03 -7.85 5.43
C MET A 61 -9.68 -8.74 4.37
N ASP A 62 -10.35 -8.16 3.38
CA ASP A 62 -10.96 -8.91 2.29
C ASP A 62 -9.88 -9.65 1.45
N CYS A 63 -8.75 -9.01 1.21
CA CYS A 63 -7.62 -9.61 0.49
C CYS A 63 -7.01 -10.79 1.26
N ILE A 64 -6.90 -10.68 2.59
CA ILE A 64 -6.39 -11.77 3.44
C ILE A 64 -7.31 -12.98 3.34
N LEU A 65 -8.63 -12.78 3.40
CA LEU A 65 -9.60 -13.86 3.26
C LEU A 65 -9.49 -14.54 1.89
N LYS A 66 -9.32 -13.77 0.82
CA LYS A 66 -9.09 -14.30 -0.53
C LYS A 66 -7.79 -15.12 -0.60
N ALA A 67 -6.71 -14.63 0.01
CA ALA A 67 -5.42 -15.32 0.04
C ALA A 67 -5.53 -16.66 0.76
N ILE A 68 -6.21 -16.70 1.91
CA ILE A 68 -6.44 -17.94 2.67
C ILE A 68 -7.25 -18.94 1.84
N SER A 69 -8.30 -18.50 1.15
CA SER A 69 -9.11 -19.34 0.27
C SER A 69 -8.28 -19.94 -0.87
N LYS A 70 -7.39 -19.17 -1.46
CA LYS A 70 -6.47 -19.65 -2.52
C LYS A 70 -5.53 -20.72 -1.98
N ILE A 71 -4.97 -20.52 -0.80
CA ILE A 71 -4.07 -21.51 -0.16
C ILE A 71 -4.82 -22.81 0.13
N GLN A 72 -6.04 -22.72 0.69
CA GLN A 72 -6.88 -23.88 0.99
C GLN A 72 -7.28 -24.65 -0.27
N ALA A 73 -7.53 -23.94 -1.37
CA ALA A 73 -7.87 -24.54 -2.67
C ALA A 73 -6.63 -25.02 -3.45
N ASN A 74 -5.44 -24.85 -2.90
CA ASN A 74 -4.16 -25.14 -3.55
C ASN A 74 -3.95 -24.35 -4.85
N ASP A 75 -4.59 -23.18 -4.95
CA ASP A 75 -4.46 -22.24 -6.07
C ASP A 75 -3.50 -21.13 -5.66
N ILE A 76 -2.21 -21.41 -5.72
CA ILE A 76 -1.15 -20.55 -5.22
C ILE A 76 -0.38 -19.82 -6.32
N ALA A 77 -1.07 -19.41 -7.37
CA ALA A 77 -0.48 -18.55 -8.38
C ALA A 77 -0.09 -17.21 -7.73
N THR A 78 1.16 -16.78 -7.92
CA THR A 78 1.69 -15.56 -7.35
C THR A 78 2.10 -14.57 -8.44
N MET A 79 2.10 -13.28 -8.09
CA MET A 79 2.62 -12.22 -8.95
C MET A 79 4.02 -11.82 -8.49
N LEU A 80 4.85 -11.39 -9.44
CA LEU A 80 6.17 -10.85 -9.14
C LEU A 80 6.03 -9.55 -8.33
N ASN A 81 6.79 -9.48 -7.23
CA ASN A 81 6.93 -8.27 -6.45
C ASN A 81 8.24 -7.57 -6.87
N ASP A 82 8.12 -6.64 -7.81
CA ASP A 82 9.26 -6.07 -8.52
C ASP A 82 10.06 -5.11 -7.65
N ASP A 83 11.29 -5.48 -7.32
CA ASP A 83 12.22 -4.65 -6.53
C ASP A 83 12.72 -3.43 -7.32
N ASP A 84 12.73 -3.47 -8.65
CA ASP A 84 13.17 -2.35 -9.47
C ASP A 84 12.23 -1.14 -9.38
N GLN A 85 10.98 -1.38 -9.00
CA GLN A 85 9.98 -0.33 -8.81
C GLN A 85 9.75 0.03 -7.34
N MET A 86 10.55 -0.54 -6.46
CA MET A 86 10.46 -0.31 -5.03
C MET A 86 10.87 1.12 -4.68
N THR A 87 10.09 1.74 -3.79
CA THR A 87 10.52 2.92 -3.03
C THR A 87 10.39 2.61 -1.55
N TYR A 88 11.32 3.09 -0.75
CA TYR A 88 11.29 2.94 0.70
C TYR A 88 11.30 4.31 1.35
N TYR A 89 10.33 4.54 2.24
CA TYR A 89 10.21 5.78 2.96
C TYR A 89 10.22 5.53 4.46
N SER A 90 10.89 6.42 5.19
CA SER A 90 10.88 6.45 6.65
C SER A 90 9.77 7.38 7.15
N PHE A 91 9.79 7.75 8.43
CA PHE A 91 8.86 8.75 8.96
C PHE A 91 9.04 10.10 8.24
N PRO A 92 7.93 10.79 7.92
CA PRO A 92 7.99 12.11 7.30
C PRO A 92 8.73 13.14 8.17
N THR A 93 9.51 14.02 7.52
CA THR A 93 10.10 15.19 8.15
C THR A 93 9.09 16.35 8.20
N LYS A 94 9.45 17.43 8.89
CA LYS A 94 8.61 18.66 8.90
C LYS A 94 8.41 19.24 7.49
N ASP A 95 9.43 19.16 6.64
CA ASP A 95 9.35 19.64 5.27
C ASP A 95 8.42 18.74 4.44
N ASP A 96 8.44 17.42 4.67
CA ASP A 96 7.53 16.48 4.02
C ASP A 96 6.07 16.79 4.39
N VAL A 97 5.79 17.07 5.65
CA VAL A 97 4.44 17.42 6.12
C VAL A 97 3.98 18.74 5.50
N ARG A 98 4.88 19.73 5.40
CA ARG A 98 4.59 21.01 4.77
C ARG A 98 4.21 20.82 3.30
N GLU A 99 4.97 20.02 2.57
CA GLU A 99 4.70 19.69 1.17
C GLU A 99 3.41 18.90 1.01
N PHE A 100 3.13 17.95 1.91
CA PHE A 100 1.87 17.21 1.94
C PHE A 100 0.66 18.14 2.02
N ARG A 101 0.71 19.14 2.91
CA ARG A 101 -0.36 20.15 3.05
C ARG A 101 -0.43 21.08 1.85
N ARG A 102 0.71 21.45 1.27
CA ARG A 102 0.79 22.31 0.08
C ARG A 102 0.06 21.69 -1.11
N VAL A 103 0.18 20.39 -1.31
CA VAL A 103 -0.51 19.67 -2.41
C VAL A 103 -1.96 19.29 -2.08
N GLY A 104 -2.50 19.82 -0.99
CA GLY A 104 -3.89 19.62 -0.59
C GLY A 104 -4.14 18.38 0.26
N GLY A 105 -3.11 17.75 0.78
CA GLY A 105 -3.24 16.58 1.65
C GLY A 105 -3.86 16.92 3.00
N LYS A 106 -4.65 16.00 3.55
CA LYS A 106 -5.29 16.12 4.85
C LYS A 106 -5.03 14.85 5.66
N PHE A 107 -4.72 15.03 6.96
CA PHE A 107 -4.56 13.90 7.86
C PHE A 107 -5.90 13.29 8.27
N PHE A 108 -6.92 14.14 8.42
CA PHE A 108 -8.24 13.71 8.88
C PHE A 108 -9.35 14.22 7.99
#